data_8b480af3e8cf3906eac73e37646389e0
#
_entry.id   8b480af3e8cf3906eac73e37646389e0
#
_cell.length_a   1.000
_cell.length_b   1.000
_cell.length_c   1.000
_cell.angle_alpha   90.00
_cell.angle_beta   90.00
_cell.angle_gamma   90.00
#
_symmetry.space_group_name_H-M   'P 1'
#
loop_
_entity.id
_entity.type
_entity.pdbx_description
1 polymer ?
#
loop_
_entity_poly.entity_id
_entity_poly.type
_entity_poly.pdbx_seq_one_letter_code
_entity_poly.pdbx_strand_id
1 'polypeptide(L)'
;MEYILKARELGEALLKTPEVTRLREAEAAIRNDPLAGNAFDEYQEKERGLVTAQMFSNIPSEKDTLALIDLKLRLINKYPAIRNFFTVQQDFEKIMATVNLTLATTIYGMPSADQLPFPKELKDLAQQLLDNIGGGKDGLSMQIPEGFKLPEGFNLNNLKK
;
A
#
# COMPACT_ATOMS: atom_id res chain seq x y z
N MET A 1 7.49 6.85 -29.09
CA MET A 1 6.31 6.42 -28.29
C MET A 1 6.21 7.31 -27.07
N GLU A 2 5.33 8.29 -27.15
CA GLU A 2 5.20 9.37 -26.15
C GLU A 2 4.83 8.87 -24.74
N TYR A 3 3.93 7.86 -24.67
CA TYR A 3 3.49 7.31 -23.38
C TYR A 3 4.63 6.65 -22.56
N ILE A 4 5.64 6.08 -23.21
CA ILE A 4 6.82 5.51 -22.52
C ILE A 4 7.67 6.63 -21.90
N LEU A 5 7.81 7.75 -22.62
CA LEU A 5 8.52 8.91 -22.09
C LEU A 5 7.79 9.48 -20.87
N LYS A 6 6.46 9.62 -20.95
CA LYS A 6 5.64 10.09 -19.83
C LYS A 6 5.68 9.13 -18.63
N ALA A 7 5.68 7.83 -18.87
CA ALA A 7 5.85 6.85 -17.79
C ALA A 7 7.23 6.97 -17.11
N ARG A 8 8.29 7.24 -17.89
CA ARG A 8 9.63 7.50 -17.33
C ARG A 8 9.67 8.79 -16.52
N GLU A 9 9.11 9.88 -17.04
CA GLU A 9 9.01 11.16 -16.31
C GLU A 9 8.27 10.99 -14.98
N LEU A 10 7.17 10.23 -14.96
CA LEU A 10 6.46 9.89 -13.75
C LEU A 10 7.32 9.08 -12.77
N GLY A 11 8.03 8.07 -13.26
CA GLY A 11 8.97 7.30 -12.44
C GLY A 11 10.08 8.17 -11.82
N GLU A 12 10.66 9.10 -12.60
CA GLU A 12 11.66 10.05 -12.11
C GLU A 12 11.07 11.02 -11.07
N ALA A 13 9.82 11.44 -11.24
CA ALA A 13 9.12 12.24 -10.24
C ALA A 13 8.90 11.48 -8.93
N LEU A 14 8.47 10.21 -9.02
CA LEU A 14 8.30 9.33 -7.84
C LEU A 14 9.61 9.10 -7.09
N LEU A 15 10.73 8.95 -7.80
CA LEU A 15 12.05 8.78 -7.18
C LEU A 15 12.48 9.98 -6.32
N LYS A 16 11.92 11.17 -6.55
CA LYS A 16 12.22 12.39 -5.80
C LYS A 16 11.29 12.59 -4.60
N THR A 17 10.32 11.72 -4.41
CA THR A 17 9.41 11.83 -3.26
C THR A 17 10.11 11.45 -1.95
N PRO A 18 9.74 12.08 -0.84
CA PRO A 18 10.31 11.75 0.47
C PRO A 18 10.00 10.30 0.89
N GLU A 19 8.91 9.72 0.41
CA GLU A 19 8.53 8.33 0.69
C GLU A 19 9.52 7.35 0.08
N VAL A 20 9.96 7.55 -1.17
CA VAL A 20 10.98 6.72 -1.81
C VAL A 20 12.33 6.89 -1.12
N THR A 21 12.68 8.10 -0.71
CA THR A 21 13.92 8.34 0.05
C THR A 21 13.90 7.56 1.36
N ARG A 22 12.81 7.69 2.15
CA ARG A 22 12.63 6.94 3.41
C ARG A 22 12.65 5.43 3.21
N LEU A 23 12.05 4.94 2.11
CA LEU A 23 12.06 3.51 1.80
C LEU A 23 13.49 2.99 1.58
N ARG A 24 14.31 3.71 0.81
CA ARG A 24 15.71 3.37 0.58
C ARG A 24 16.55 3.41 1.85
N GLU A 25 16.32 4.41 2.69
CA GLU A 25 16.99 4.51 4.00
C GLU A 25 16.61 3.34 4.92
N ALA A 26 15.34 2.93 4.92
CA ALA A 26 14.87 1.78 5.67
C ALA A 26 15.45 0.46 5.16
N GLU A 27 15.59 0.27 3.84
CA GLU A 27 16.28 -0.87 3.24
C GLU A 27 17.76 -0.89 3.63
N ALA A 28 18.44 0.25 3.58
CA ALA A 28 19.83 0.36 3.98
C ALA A 28 20.02 0.01 5.47
N ALA A 29 19.09 0.43 6.34
CA ALA A 29 19.12 0.10 7.75
C ALA A 29 19.01 -1.42 8.02
N ILE A 30 18.18 -2.15 7.24
CA ILE A 30 18.12 -3.61 7.32
C ILE A 30 19.46 -4.23 6.87
N ARG A 31 20.05 -3.74 5.77
CA ARG A 31 21.32 -4.26 5.24
C ARG A 31 22.51 -4.01 6.18
N ASN A 32 22.45 -2.96 6.97
CA ASN A 32 23.49 -2.63 7.96
C ASN A 32 23.44 -3.52 9.23
N ASP A 33 22.34 -4.25 9.44
CA ASP A 33 22.21 -5.28 10.50
C ASP A 33 22.23 -6.68 9.85
N PRO A 34 23.33 -7.45 9.96
CA PRO A 34 23.44 -8.75 9.30
C PRO A 34 22.35 -9.76 9.74
N LEU A 35 21.91 -9.69 11.01
CA LEU A 35 20.87 -10.58 11.52
C LEU A 35 19.50 -10.22 10.95
N ALA A 36 19.18 -8.94 10.91
CA ALA A 36 17.96 -8.44 10.29
C ALA A 36 17.97 -8.71 8.77
N GLY A 37 19.11 -8.45 8.11
CA GLY A 37 19.27 -8.66 6.67
C GLY A 37 19.02 -10.11 6.27
N ASN A 38 19.66 -11.07 6.93
CA ASN A 38 19.48 -12.50 6.63
C ASN A 38 18.03 -12.96 6.89
N ALA A 39 17.42 -12.51 7.99
CA ALA A 39 16.04 -12.85 8.32
C ALA A 39 15.04 -12.23 7.32
N PHE A 40 15.33 -11.04 6.84
CA PHE A 40 14.52 -10.36 5.83
C PHE A 40 14.64 -11.02 4.46
N ASP A 41 15.83 -11.46 4.06
CA ASP A 41 16.07 -12.19 2.81
C ASP A 41 15.29 -13.53 2.83
N GLU A 42 15.28 -14.25 3.94
CA GLU A 42 14.49 -15.49 4.10
C GLU A 42 12.98 -15.21 3.92
N TYR A 43 12.48 -14.12 4.51
CA TYR A 43 11.09 -13.71 4.35
C TYR A 43 10.77 -13.39 2.87
N GLN A 44 11.61 -12.59 2.22
CA GLN A 44 11.41 -12.21 0.83
C GLN A 44 11.45 -13.42 -0.12
N GLU A 45 12.29 -14.39 0.14
CA GLU A 45 12.34 -15.63 -0.65
C GLU A 45 11.05 -16.44 -0.53
N LYS A 46 10.52 -16.58 0.69
CA LYS A 46 9.24 -17.25 0.92
C LYS A 46 8.06 -16.50 0.28
N GLU A 47 8.02 -15.18 0.43
CA GLU A 47 7.01 -14.33 -0.21
C GLU A 47 7.03 -14.48 -1.74
N ARG A 48 8.21 -14.40 -2.33
CA ARG A 48 8.42 -14.57 -3.78
C ARG A 48 7.97 -15.95 -4.25
N GLY A 49 8.27 -16.99 -3.49
CA GLY A 49 7.82 -18.36 -3.77
C GLY A 49 6.30 -18.46 -3.84
N LEU A 50 5.57 -17.85 -2.91
CA LEU A 50 4.11 -17.85 -2.91
C LEU A 50 3.52 -17.05 -4.07
N VAL A 51 4.08 -15.87 -4.36
CA VAL A 51 3.65 -15.04 -5.50
C VAL A 51 3.88 -15.78 -6.82
N THR A 52 5.03 -16.41 -6.97
CA THR A 52 5.34 -17.21 -8.17
C THR A 52 4.37 -18.38 -8.31
N ALA A 53 4.05 -19.09 -7.24
CA ALA A 53 3.08 -20.18 -7.27
C ALA A 53 1.70 -19.70 -7.74
N GLN A 54 1.24 -18.54 -7.26
CA GLN A 54 -0.01 -17.92 -7.72
C GLN A 54 -0.01 -17.61 -9.23
N MET A 55 1.09 -17.11 -9.77
CA MET A 55 1.22 -16.82 -11.20
C MET A 55 1.09 -18.06 -12.08
N PHE A 56 1.48 -19.22 -11.59
CA PHE A 56 1.35 -20.50 -12.30
C PHE A 56 0.07 -21.27 -11.93
N SER A 57 -0.97 -20.58 -11.45
CA SER A 57 -2.26 -21.17 -11.07
C SER A 57 -2.18 -22.19 -9.93
N ASN A 58 -1.07 -22.23 -9.22
CA ASN A 58 -0.94 -22.98 -7.98
C ASN A 58 -1.40 -22.07 -6.83
N ILE A 59 -2.63 -22.23 -6.40
CA ILE A 59 -3.13 -21.46 -5.25
C ILE A 59 -2.34 -21.89 -4.01
N PRO A 60 -1.60 -20.96 -3.35
CA PRO A 60 -0.89 -21.29 -2.13
C PRO A 60 -1.85 -21.85 -1.10
N SER A 61 -1.43 -22.82 -0.32
CA SER A 61 -2.26 -23.34 0.75
C SER A 61 -2.50 -22.25 1.79
N GLU A 62 -3.64 -22.29 2.44
CA GLU A 62 -3.95 -21.40 3.58
C GLU A 62 -2.84 -21.49 4.65
N LYS A 63 -2.33 -22.69 4.87
CA LYS A 63 -1.22 -22.94 5.80
C LYS A 63 0.05 -22.15 5.41
N ASP A 64 0.43 -22.14 4.14
CA ASP A 64 1.63 -21.42 3.68
C ASP A 64 1.44 -19.91 3.79
N THR A 65 0.26 -19.41 3.48
CA THR A 65 -0.11 -18.00 3.64
C THR A 65 -0.05 -17.58 5.10
N LEU A 66 -0.65 -18.35 6.00
CA LEU A 66 -0.59 -18.09 7.44
C LEU A 66 0.84 -18.16 8.00
N ALA A 67 1.64 -19.11 7.54
CA ALA A 67 3.04 -19.24 7.93
C ALA A 67 3.87 -18.00 7.52
N LEU A 68 3.61 -17.42 6.34
CA LEU A 68 4.27 -16.20 5.89
C LEU A 68 3.86 -14.99 6.74
N ILE A 69 2.56 -14.86 7.06
CA ILE A 69 2.04 -13.80 7.92
C ILE A 69 2.68 -13.89 9.32
N ASP A 70 2.72 -15.09 9.91
CA ASP A 70 3.33 -15.32 11.22
C ASP A 70 4.83 -14.98 11.21
N LEU A 71 5.55 -15.37 10.15
CA LEU A 71 6.95 -15.00 9.99
C LEU A 71 7.11 -13.48 9.94
N LYS A 72 6.31 -12.78 9.12
CA LYS A 72 6.32 -11.32 9.03
C LYS A 72 6.12 -10.64 10.40
N LEU A 73 5.13 -11.09 11.16
CA LEU A 73 4.83 -10.56 12.48
C LEU A 73 5.99 -10.78 13.46
N ARG A 74 6.60 -11.96 13.44
CA ARG A 74 7.80 -12.25 14.26
C ARG A 74 8.96 -11.33 13.91
N LEU A 75 9.22 -11.09 12.63
CA LEU A 75 10.30 -10.20 12.17
C LEU A 75 10.05 -8.75 12.57
N ILE A 76 8.82 -8.26 12.40
CA ILE A 76 8.41 -6.90 12.82
C ILE A 76 8.60 -6.71 14.32
N ASN A 77 8.30 -7.72 15.12
CA ASN A 77 8.44 -7.64 16.58
C ASN A 77 9.90 -7.73 17.03
N LYS A 78 10.71 -8.50 16.32
CA LYS A 78 12.11 -8.76 16.70
C LYS A 78 13.08 -7.68 16.23
N TYR A 79 12.89 -7.15 15.02
CA TYR A 79 13.82 -6.25 14.37
C TYR A 79 13.19 -4.87 14.10
N PRO A 80 13.61 -3.82 14.83
CA PRO A 80 13.10 -2.47 14.64
C PRO A 80 13.29 -1.94 13.20
N ALA A 81 14.42 -2.28 12.55
CA ALA A 81 14.69 -1.89 11.16
C ALA A 81 13.67 -2.49 10.19
N ILE A 82 13.29 -3.77 10.36
CA ILE A 82 12.27 -4.43 9.54
C ILE A 82 10.89 -3.82 9.81
N ARG A 83 10.57 -3.51 11.06
CA ARG A 83 9.31 -2.80 11.40
C ARG A 83 9.22 -1.47 10.68
N ASN A 84 10.28 -0.66 10.76
CA ASN A 84 10.34 0.63 10.09
C ASN A 84 10.18 0.49 8.57
N PHE A 85 10.85 -0.49 7.96
CA PHE A 85 10.71 -0.76 6.53
C PHE A 85 9.26 -1.02 6.14
N PHE A 86 8.54 -1.90 6.82
CA PHE A 86 7.14 -2.19 6.49
C PHE A 86 6.21 -0.99 6.71
N THR A 87 6.49 -0.13 7.70
CA THR A 87 5.74 1.11 7.91
C THR A 87 5.93 2.07 6.74
N VAL A 88 7.16 2.29 6.32
CA VAL A 88 7.50 3.19 5.21
C VAL A 88 7.02 2.63 3.86
N GLN A 89 7.09 1.31 3.69
CA GLN A 89 6.56 0.63 2.51
C GLN A 89 5.06 0.89 2.34
N GLN A 90 4.28 0.87 3.43
CA GLN A 90 2.85 1.19 3.36
C GLN A 90 2.59 2.62 2.86
N ASP A 91 3.43 3.59 3.25
CA ASP A 91 3.29 4.97 2.77
C ASP A 91 3.59 5.06 1.27
N PHE A 92 4.60 4.34 0.79
CA PHE A 92 4.89 4.24 -0.64
C PHE A 92 3.77 3.54 -1.41
N GLU A 93 3.20 2.48 -0.87
CA GLU A 93 2.06 1.77 -1.48
C GLU A 93 0.83 2.68 -1.63
N LYS A 94 0.57 3.60 -0.71
CA LYS A 94 -0.50 4.61 -0.84
C LYS A 94 -0.26 5.54 -2.03
N ILE A 95 0.98 5.97 -2.24
CA ILE A 95 1.34 6.79 -3.41
C ILE A 95 1.11 6.01 -4.69
N MET A 96 1.58 4.76 -4.76
CA MET A 96 1.38 3.90 -5.93
C MET A 96 -0.10 3.62 -6.20
N ALA A 97 -0.90 3.42 -5.16
CA ALA A 97 -2.35 3.28 -5.29
C ALA A 97 -2.99 4.55 -5.87
N THR A 98 -2.57 5.73 -5.42
CA THR A 98 -3.04 7.01 -5.95
C THR A 98 -2.65 7.18 -7.43
N VAL A 99 -1.42 6.86 -7.80
CA VAL A 99 -0.95 6.90 -9.19
C VAL A 99 -1.78 5.96 -10.07
N ASN A 100 -1.97 4.71 -9.63
CA ASN A 100 -2.75 3.73 -10.39
C ASN A 100 -4.22 4.16 -10.54
N LEU A 101 -4.82 4.70 -9.47
CA LEU A 101 -6.19 5.22 -9.53
C LEU A 101 -6.29 6.41 -10.48
N THR A 102 -5.32 7.34 -10.45
CA THR A 102 -5.28 8.49 -11.36
C THR A 102 -5.17 8.03 -12.82
N LEU A 103 -4.31 7.07 -13.11
CA LEU A 103 -4.19 6.51 -14.45
C LEU A 103 -5.49 5.83 -14.89
N ALA A 104 -6.07 5.01 -14.04
CA ALA A 104 -7.32 4.31 -14.33
C ALA A 104 -8.48 5.28 -14.56
N THR A 105 -8.64 6.29 -13.74
CA THR A 105 -9.69 7.32 -13.90
C THR A 105 -9.48 8.18 -15.15
N THR A 106 -8.23 8.44 -15.53
CA THR A 106 -7.89 9.17 -16.75
C THR A 106 -8.24 8.36 -18.00
N ILE A 107 -8.01 7.05 -17.98
CA ILE A 107 -8.25 6.15 -19.13
C ILE A 107 -9.72 5.79 -19.26
N TYR A 108 -10.36 5.44 -18.16
CA TYR A 108 -11.72 4.87 -18.15
C TYR A 108 -12.81 5.84 -17.69
N GLY A 109 -12.43 7.04 -17.28
CA GLY A 109 -13.31 8.00 -16.60
C GLY A 109 -13.46 7.69 -15.11
N MET A 110 -14.04 8.66 -14.38
CA MET A 110 -14.33 8.47 -12.96
C MET A 110 -15.42 7.40 -12.80
N PRO A 111 -15.17 6.32 -12.05
CA PRO A 111 -16.25 5.39 -11.75
C PRO A 111 -17.32 6.10 -10.92
N SER A 112 -18.60 5.87 -11.22
CA SER A 112 -19.66 6.29 -10.31
C SER A 112 -19.57 5.44 -9.02
N ALA A 113 -19.97 6.01 -7.87
CA ALA A 113 -19.97 5.27 -6.62
C ALA A 113 -20.75 3.95 -6.70
N ASP A 114 -21.74 3.89 -7.61
CA ASP A 114 -22.55 2.69 -7.84
C ASP A 114 -21.78 1.55 -8.54
N GLN A 115 -20.72 1.86 -9.26
CA GLN A 115 -19.87 0.88 -9.98
C GLN A 115 -18.76 0.32 -9.06
N LEU A 116 -18.56 0.90 -7.91
CA LEU A 116 -17.55 0.40 -6.96
C LEU A 116 -18.12 -0.77 -6.15
N PRO A 117 -17.32 -1.82 -5.90
CA PRO A 117 -17.75 -3.00 -5.16
C PRO A 117 -17.83 -2.74 -3.64
N PHE A 118 -18.32 -1.56 -3.25
CA PHE A 118 -18.50 -1.22 -1.85
C PHE A 118 -19.92 -1.52 -1.37
N PRO A 119 -20.09 -1.92 -0.10
CA PRO A 119 -21.39 -1.91 0.56
C PRO A 119 -22.06 -0.56 0.41
N LYS A 120 -23.40 -0.54 0.35
CA LYS A 120 -24.17 0.70 0.17
C LYS A 120 -23.81 1.79 1.18
N GLU A 121 -23.50 1.37 2.40
CA GLU A 121 -23.13 2.24 3.53
C GLU A 121 -21.79 2.96 3.33
N LEU A 122 -20.92 2.43 2.45
CA LEU A 122 -19.62 3.02 2.14
C LEU A 122 -19.59 3.79 0.82
N LYS A 123 -20.71 3.78 0.05
CA LYS A 123 -20.77 4.46 -1.25
C LYS A 123 -20.67 5.98 -1.13
N ASP A 124 -21.27 6.57 -0.10
CA ASP A 124 -21.21 8.02 0.13
C ASP A 124 -19.78 8.46 0.47
N LEU A 125 -19.07 7.64 1.25
CA LEU A 125 -17.66 7.89 1.57
C LEU A 125 -16.77 7.71 0.33
N ALA A 126 -17.04 6.70 -0.48
CA ALA A 126 -16.34 6.47 -1.73
C ALA A 126 -16.57 7.62 -2.72
N GLN A 127 -17.77 8.16 -2.81
CA GLN A 127 -18.08 9.33 -3.64
C GLN A 127 -17.32 10.56 -3.17
N GLN A 128 -17.27 10.84 -1.86
CA GLN A 128 -16.49 11.95 -1.31
C GLN A 128 -14.98 11.81 -1.62
N LEU A 129 -14.44 10.59 -1.54
CA LEU A 129 -13.05 10.32 -1.93
C LEU A 129 -12.81 10.61 -3.41
N LEU A 130 -13.71 10.17 -4.28
CA LEU A 130 -13.64 10.42 -5.72
C LEU A 130 -13.73 11.91 -6.05
N ASP A 131 -14.64 12.64 -5.41
CA ASP A 131 -14.81 14.08 -5.58
C ASP A 131 -13.55 14.86 -5.14
N ASN A 132 -12.90 14.42 -4.06
CA ASN A 132 -11.64 15.03 -3.57
C ASN A 132 -10.46 14.75 -4.52
N ILE A 133 -10.38 13.58 -5.13
CA ILE A 133 -9.34 13.23 -6.12
C ILE A 133 -9.56 14.02 -7.43
N GLY A 134 -10.82 14.18 -7.85
CA GLY A 134 -11.17 14.92 -9.07
C GLY A 134 -11.08 16.45 -8.94
N GLY A 135 -11.10 17.00 -7.73
CA GLY A 135 -11.21 18.42 -7.46
C GLY A 135 -9.91 19.21 -7.32
N GLY A 136 -8.75 18.59 -7.35
CA GLY A 136 -7.43 19.26 -7.42
C GLY A 136 -7.17 20.36 -6.37
N LYS A 137 -7.69 20.25 -5.16
CA LYS A 137 -7.43 21.20 -4.06
C LYS A 137 -6.81 20.51 -2.85
N ASP A 138 -5.71 21.09 -2.47
CA ASP A 138 -4.86 20.84 -1.32
C ASP A 138 -5.45 20.05 -0.14
N GLY A 139 -4.78 18.90 0.16
CA GLY A 139 -4.82 18.25 1.47
C GLY A 139 -6.05 17.39 1.70
N LEU A 140 -5.81 16.09 1.78
CA LEU A 140 -6.73 15.06 2.29
C LEU A 140 -7.16 15.37 3.74
N SER A 141 -8.15 16.24 3.92
CA SER A 141 -8.88 16.32 5.17
C SER A 141 -10.12 15.43 5.05
N MET A 142 -9.99 14.17 5.49
CA MET A 142 -11.14 13.28 5.63
C MET A 142 -12.02 13.80 6.77
N GLN A 143 -13.10 14.51 6.44
CA GLN A 143 -14.20 14.72 7.36
C GLN A 143 -15.11 13.49 7.27
N ILE A 144 -15.10 12.68 8.32
CA ILE A 144 -16.04 11.56 8.45
C ILE A 144 -17.41 12.16 8.75
N PRO A 145 -18.48 11.83 7.99
CA PRO A 145 -19.82 12.34 8.24
C PRO A 145 -20.31 11.99 9.65
N GLU A 146 -20.96 12.91 10.34
CA GLU A 146 -21.62 12.65 11.61
C GLU A 146 -22.66 11.54 11.42
N GLY A 147 -22.51 10.45 12.16
CA GLY A 147 -23.42 9.30 12.11
C GLY A 147 -22.82 8.03 11.47
N PHE A 148 -21.61 8.07 10.93
CA PHE A 148 -20.94 6.88 10.41
C PHE A 148 -20.48 5.99 11.57
N LYS A 149 -21.11 4.83 11.74
CA LYS A 149 -20.68 3.78 12.68
C LYS A 149 -19.65 2.88 11.98
N LEU A 150 -18.41 2.98 12.43
CA LEU A 150 -17.35 2.06 12.00
C LEU A 150 -17.71 0.63 12.44
N PRO A 151 -17.33 -0.39 11.65
CA PRO A 151 -17.46 -1.78 12.06
C PRO A 151 -16.81 -2.02 13.43
N GLU A 152 -17.40 -2.85 14.27
CA GLU A 152 -16.85 -3.18 15.58
C GLU A 152 -15.42 -3.72 15.40
N GLY A 153 -14.46 -3.06 16.06
CA GLY A 153 -13.03 -3.40 15.97
C GLY A 153 -12.16 -2.42 15.17
N PHE A 154 -12.73 -1.46 14.44
CA PHE A 154 -11.96 -0.46 13.71
C PHE A 154 -11.68 0.76 14.60
N ASN A 155 -10.41 0.97 14.96
CA ASN A 155 -9.99 2.07 15.83
C ASN A 155 -9.17 3.11 15.05
N LEU A 156 -9.79 4.28 14.77
CA LEU A 156 -9.15 5.41 14.08
C LEU A 156 -7.97 6.02 14.84
N ASN A 157 -7.84 5.78 16.13
CA ASN A 157 -6.73 6.31 16.91
C ASN A 157 -5.39 5.65 16.58
N ASN A 158 -5.40 4.51 15.91
CA ASN A 158 -4.18 3.85 15.43
C ASN A 158 -3.63 4.48 14.13
N LEU A 159 -4.37 5.39 13.49
CA LEU A 159 -3.95 6.09 12.26
C LEU A 159 -3.31 7.46 12.54
N LYS A 160 -3.28 7.91 13.80
CA LYS A 160 -2.76 9.24 14.19
C LYS A 160 -1.43 9.19 14.93
N LYS A 161 -0.65 8.10 14.79
CA LYS A 161 0.71 8.07 15.32
C LYS A 161 1.72 7.86 14.23
#